data_7ebcfe8f67867ab4088d5488765b93bf
#
_entry.id   7ebcfe8f67867ab4088d5488765b93bf
#
_cell.length_a   1.000
_cell.length_b   1.000
_cell.length_c   1.000
_cell.angle_alpha   90.00
_cell.angle_beta   90.00
_cell.angle_gamma   90.00
#
_symmetry.space_group_name_H-M   'P 1'
#
loop_
_entity.id
_entity.type
_entity.pdbx_description
1 polymer ?
#
loop_
_entity_poly.entity_id
_entity_poly.type
_entity_poly.pdbx_seq_one_letter_code
_entity_poly.pdbx_strand_id
1 'polypeptide(L)'
;ALDSLKRMFPTKQIVLLTPIHRGGFYANDKNWQCTEDYKNRCGEYLDAYVEAVKEAGQVWAVPVIDLSALSGLYPMIDAHKSYFKDKETDCLHPNDAGHQRMARTLMYQLLALPCVF
;
A
#
# COMPACT_ATOMS: atom_id res chain seq x y z
N ALA A 1 -16.10 5.01 -8.78
CA ALA A 1 -15.47 5.84 -7.73
C ALA A 1 -14.69 7.01 -8.30
N LEU A 2 -13.65 6.81 -9.14
CA LEU A 2 -12.83 7.90 -9.71
C LEU A 2 -13.64 8.89 -10.56
N ASP A 3 -14.55 8.40 -11.39
CA ASP A 3 -15.46 9.24 -12.18
C ASP A 3 -16.29 10.17 -11.28
N SER A 4 -16.84 9.65 -10.18
CA SER A 4 -17.59 10.45 -9.22
C SER A 4 -16.72 11.50 -8.55
N LEU A 5 -15.49 11.14 -8.15
CA LEU A 5 -14.55 12.08 -7.53
C LEU A 5 -14.16 13.21 -8.51
N LYS A 6 -13.87 12.89 -9.76
CA LYS A 6 -13.54 13.89 -10.76
C LYS A 6 -14.72 14.86 -11.03
N ARG A 7 -15.94 14.36 -11.02
CA ARG A 7 -17.14 15.19 -11.17
C ARG A 7 -17.40 16.06 -9.94
N MET A 8 -17.21 15.52 -8.76
CA MET A 8 -17.43 16.26 -7.51
C MET A 8 -16.33 17.29 -7.24
N PHE A 9 -15.11 17.03 -7.66
CA PHE A 9 -13.94 17.85 -7.40
C PHE A 9 -13.15 18.13 -8.68
N PRO A 10 -13.72 18.85 -9.65
CA PRO A 10 -13.11 18.98 -10.98
C PRO A 10 -11.79 19.76 -10.98
N THR A 11 -11.55 20.58 -9.94
CA THR A 11 -10.32 21.40 -9.81
C THR A 11 -9.26 20.76 -8.89
N LYS A 12 -9.54 19.58 -8.33
CA LYS A 12 -8.62 18.91 -7.42
C LYS A 12 -7.79 17.87 -8.15
N GLN A 13 -6.53 17.81 -7.78
CA GLN A 13 -5.67 16.72 -8.21
C GLN A 13 -5.99 15.48 -7.40
N ILE A 14 -6.22 14.37 -8.10
CA ILE A 14 -6.42 13.06 -7.48
C ILE A 14 -5.11 12.28 -7.65
N VAL A 15 -4.67 11.64 -6.59
CA VAL A 15 -3.53 10.73 -6.60
C VAL A 15 -4.00 9.42 -5.97
N LEU A 16 -3.74 8.32 -6.63
CA LEU A 16 -4.01 6.98 -6.09
C LEU A 16 -2.78 6.46 -5.35
N LEU A 17 -3.02 5.79 -4.25
CA LEU A 17 -1.98 5.11 -3.48
C LEU A 17 -2.24 3.61 -3.49
N THR A 18 -1.21 2.81 -3.76
CA THR A 18 -1.32 1.38 -3.50
C THR A 18 -1.21 1.12 -1.99
N PRO A 19 -1.80 0.01 -1.48
CA PRO A 19 -1.52 -0.42 -0.11
C PRO A 19 -0.02 -0.72 0.05
N ILE A 20 0.48 -0.65 1.27
CA ILE A 20 1.89 -0.94 1.56
C ILE A 20 2.23 -2.43 1.49
N HIS A 21 1.24 -3.28 1.64
CA HIS A 21 1.42 -4.74 1.65
C HIS A 21 1.36 -5.31 0.24
N ARG A 22 2.32 -6.17 -0.05
CA ARG A 22 2.41 -6.90 -1.30
C ARG A 22 3.00 -8.28 -1.02
N GLY A 23 2.62 -9.28 -1.84
CA GLY A 23 3.12 -10.64 -1.69
C GLY A 23 2.44 -11.38 -0.56
N GLY A 24 3.12 -12.29 0.08
CA GLY A 24 2.59 -13.22 1.06
C GLY A 24 1.75 -12.60 2.18
N PHE A 25 0.90 -13.41 2.75
CA PHE A 25 0.03 -12.98 3.84
C PHE A 25 0.82 -12.95 5.16
N TYR A 26 0.71 -11.88 5.89
CA TYR A 26 1.52 -11.52 7.05
C TYR A 26 0.80 -11.72 8.40
N ALA A 27 -0.46 -12.17 8.41
CA ALA A 27 -1.14 -12.48 9.66
C ALA A 27 -0.43 -13.64 10.35
N ASN A 28 -0.09 -13.46 11.60
CA ASN A 28 0.50 -14.53 12.35
C ASN A 28 -0.59 -15.53 12.84
N ASP A 29 -0.17 -16.76 13.07
CA ASP A 29 -1.06 -17.85 13.42
C ASP A 29 -1.69 -17.72 14.80
N LYS A 30 -1.14 -16.88 15.67
CA LYS A 30 -1.69 -16.66 17.01
C LYS A 30 -3.03 -15.93 16.97
N ASN A 31 -3.17 -15.03 16.02
CA ASN A 31 -4.39 -14.23 15.89
C ASN A 31 -5.35 -14.77 14.81
N TRP A 32 -4.80 -15.45 13.81
CA TRP A 32 -5.55 -15.98 12.67
C TRP A 32 -5.10 -17.42 12.41
N GLN A 33 -5.84 -18.36 12.87
CA GLN A 33 -5.59 -19.78 12.60
C GLN A 33 -5.95 -20.10 11.14
N CYS A 34 -5.08 -19.67 10.25
CA CYS A 34 -5.25 -19.85 8.82
C CYS A 34 -4.30 -20.93 8.29
N THR A 35 -4.76 -21.69 7.31
CA THR A 35 -3.89 -22.60 6.58
C THR A 35 -2.91 -21.82 5.70
N GLU A 36 -1.76 -22.42 5.39
CA GLU A 36 -0.78 -21.81 4.46
C GLU A 36 -1.40 -21.54 3.08
N ASP A 37 -2.25 -22.44 2.60
CA ASP A 37 -2.98 -22.26 1.35
C ASP A 37 -3.88 -21.01 1.37
N TYR A 38 -4.57 -20.76 2.48
CA TYR A 38 -5.36 -19.54 2.64
C TYR A 38 -4.50 -18.27 2.65
N LYS A 39 -3.36 -18.32 3.34
CA LYS A 39 -2.40 -17.19 3.37
C LYS A 39 -1.86 -16.87 1.99
N ASN A 40 -1.49 -17.90 1.22
CA ASN A 40 -1.00 -17.73 -0.14
C ASN A 40 -2.05 -17.09 -1.04
N ARG A 41 -3.29 -17.54 -0.98
CA ARG A 41 -4.40 -16.93 -1.75
C ARG A 41 -4.66 -15.47 -1.35
N CYS A 42 -4.57 -15.15 -0.06
CA CYS A 42 -4.67 -13.75 0.37
C CYS A 42 -3.54 -12.89 -0.21
N GLY A 43 -2.32 -13.43 -0.27
CA GLY A 43 -1.19 -12.76 -0.92
C GLY A 43 -1.44 -12.47 -2.40
N GLU A 44 -1.96 -13.45 -3.14
CA GLU A 44 -2.33 -13.28 -4.55
C GLU A 44 -3.42 -12.20 -4.74
N TYR A 45 -4.42 -12.15 -3.88
CA TYR A 45 -5.45 -11.11 -3.92
C TYR A 45 -4.87 -9.72 -3.61
N LEU A 46 -3.96 -9.61 -2.66
CA LEU A 46 -3.30 -8.34 -2.36
C LEU A 46 -2.50 -7.83 -3.57
N ASP A 47 -1.76 -8.72 -4.24
CA ASP A 47 -1.04 -8.37 -5.46
C ASP A 47 -2.00 -7.94 -6.58
N ALA A 48 -3.11 -8.65 -6.76
CA ALA A 48 -4.13 -8.29 -7.73
C ALA A 48 -4.75 -6.90 -7.45
N TYR A 49 -4.98 -6.55 -6.19
CA TYR A 49 -5.47 -5.22 -5.82
C TYR A 49 -4.44 -4.12 -6.13
N VAL A 50 -3.16 -4.37 -5.87
CA VAL A 50 -2.10 -3.42 -6.24
C VAL A 50 -2.10 -3.15 -7.75
N GLU A 51 -2.14 -4.20 -8.55
CA GLU A 51 -2.18 -4.06 -10.01
C GLU A 51 -3.47 -3.37 -10.48
N ALA A 52 -4.62 -3.68 -9.90
CA ALA A 52 -5.89 -3.01 -10.23
C ALA A 52 -5.85 -1.49 -9.94
N VAL A 53 -5.21 -1.07 -8.86
CA VAL A 53 -5.01 0.36 -8.56
C VAL A 53 -4.13 1.02 -9.61
N LYS A 54 -3.05 0.36 -10.03
CA LYS A 54 -2.13 0.86 -11.08
C LYS A 54 -2.83 0.98 -12.42
N GLU A 55 -3.59 -0.04 -12.82
CA GLU A 55 -4.39 -0.03 -14.05
C GLU A 55 -5.44 1.09 -14.03
N ALA A 56 -6.14 1.27 -12.91
CA ALA A 56 -7.10 2.36 -12.76
C ALA A 56 -6.45 3.73 -12.95
N GLY A 57 -5.24 3.92 -12.44
CA GLY A 57 -4.46 5.14 -12.68
C GLY A 57 -4.18 5.39 -14.15
N GLN A 58 -3.83 4.36 -14.90
CA GLN A 58 -3.59 4.44 -16.34
C GLN A 58 -4.88 4.76 -17.11
N VAL A 59 -5.96 4.02 -16.84
CA VAL A 59 -7.26 4.19 -17.53
C VAL A 59 -7.84 5.60 -17.33
N TRP A 60 -7.72 6.13 -16.10
CA TRP A 60 -8.28 7.44 -15.74
C TRP A 60 -7.30 8.61 -15.84
N ALA A 61 -6.07 8.36 -16.30
CA ALA A 61 -4.99 9.34 -16.34
C ALA A 61 -4.79 10.04 -14.97
N VAL A 62 -4.73 9.26 -13.92
CA VAL A 62 -4.52 9.70 -12.54
C VAL A 62 -3.17 9.18 -12.06
N PRO A 63 -2.31 10.02 -11.48
CA PRO A 63 -1.04 9.57 -10.93
C PRO A 63 -1.23 8.50 -9.85
N VAL A 64 -0.35 7.51 -9.85
CA VAL A 64 -0.32 6.44 -8.84
C VAL A 64 1.02 6.49 -8.11
N ILE A 65 0.98 6.51 -6.79
CA ILE A 65 2.16 6.31 -5.95
C ILE A 65 2.12 4.88 -5.44
N ASP A 66 3.07 4.08 -5.89
CA ASP A 66 3.17 2.67 -5.52
C ASP A 66 3.89 2.52 -4.17
N LEU A 67 3.15 2.70 -3.07
CA LEU A 67 3.68 2.52 -1.73
C LEU A 67 4.12 1.09 -1.47
N SER A 68 3.51 0.10 -2.12
CA SER A 68 3.91 -1.29 -1.97
C SER A 68 5.34 -1.54 -2.46
N ALA A 69 5.74 -0.90 -3.56
CA ALA A 69 7.08 -1.03 -4.10
C ALA A 69 8.09 -0.08 -3.43
N LEU A 70 7.67 1.13 -3.06
CA LEU A 70 8.56 2.23 -2.70
C LEU A 70 8.77 2.39 -1.19
N SER A 71 7.81 1.96 -0.36
CA SER A 71 7.90 2.14 1.10
C SER A 71 8.99 1.28 1.75
N GLY A 72 9.29 0.12 1.18
CA GLY A 72 10.17 -0.88 1.79
C GLY A 72 9.60 -1.46 3.09
N LEU A 73 8.28 -1.53 3.22
CA LEU A 73 7.59 -2.08 4.38
C LEU A 73 7.00 -3.45 4.04
N TYR A 74 7.87 -4.45 3.95
CA TYR A 74 7.48 -5.83 3.64
C TYR A 74 7.54 -6.70 4.89
N PRO A 75 6.40 -7.08 5.49
CA PRO A 75 6.40 -7.89 6.71
C PRO A 75 6.99 -9.29 6.53
N MET A 76 7.13 -9.75 5.30
CA MET A 76 7.78 -11.02 4.97
C MET A 76 9.32 -10.95 5.04
N ILE A 77 9.88 -9.76 5.19
CA ILE A 77 11.33 -9.54 5.34
C ILE A 77 11.61 -9.20 6.79
N ASP A 78 12.41 -10.00 7.48
CA ASP A 78 12.69 -9.84 8.91
C ASP A 78 13.23 -8.46 9.27
N ALA A 79 14.10 -7.89 8.45
CA ALA A 79 14.64 -6.55 8.67
C ALA A 79 13.57 -5.45 8.66
N HIS A 80 12.42 -5.69 8.01
CA HIS A 80 11.33 -4.72 7.95
C HIS A 80 10.32 -4.87 9.08
N LYS A 81 10.35 -5.97 9.83
CA LYS A 81 9.40 -6.21 10.94
C LYS A 81 9.50 -5.15 12.04
N SER A 82 10.66 -4.50 12.19
CA SER A 82 10.85 -3.39 13.13
C SER A 82 10.02 -2.13 12.83
N TYR A 83 9.45 -2.02 11.64
CA TYR A 83 8.56 -0.94 11.23
C TYR A 83 7.09 -1.20 11.53
N PHE A 84 6.76 -2.37 12.04
CA PHE A 84 5.40 -2.75 12.39
C PHE A 84 5.17 -2.67 13.91
N LYS A 85 3.91 -2.63 14.29
CA LYS A 85 3.47 -2.44 15.67
C LYS A 85 4.03 -3.51 16.61
N ASP A 86 4.02 -4.74 16.17
CA ASP A 86 4.65 -5.85 16.87
C ASP A 86 5.13 -6.90 15.86
N LYS A 87 6.43 -7.18 15.89
CA LYS A 87 7.07 -8.10 14.94
C LYS A 87 6.58 -9.54 15.01
N GLU A 88 5.95 -9.93 16.13
CA GLU A 88 5.47 -11.28 16.34
C GLU A 88 3.94 -11.41 16.24
N THR A 89 3.22 -10.35 16.60
CA THR A 89 1.76 -10.41 16.73
C THR A 89 1.02 -9.46 15.80
N ASP A 90 1.67 -8.39 15.33
CA ASP A 90 1.04 -7.39 14.45
C ASP A 90 2.03 -6.84 13.42
N CYS A 91 2.21 -7.57 12.34
CA CYS A 91 2.93 -7.10 11.15
C CYS A 91 1.99 -6.51 10.10
N LEU A 92 0.79 -6.09 10.50
CA LEU A 92 -0.18 -5.42 9.63
C LEU A 92 -0.10 -3.90 9.78
N HIS A 93 -0.08 -3.41 11.01
CA HIS A 93 -0.12 -2.00 11.29
C HIS A 93 1.30 -1.46 11.48
N PRO A 94 1.71 -0.44 10.72
CA PRO A 94 2.99 0.23 10.95
C PRO A 94 3.03 0.87 12.35
N ASN A 95 4.20 0.87 12.96
CA ASN A 95 4.48 1.68 14.15
C ASN A 95 4.89 3.11 13.74
N ASP A 96 5.33 3.93 14.69
CA ASP A 96 5.71 5.32 14.41
C ASP A 96 6.84 5.43 13.37
N ALA A 97 7.85 4.55 13.45
CA ALA A 97 8.93 4.50 12.47
C ALA A 97 8.42 4.08 11.08
N GLY A 98 7.49 3.12 11.03
CA GLY A 98 6.83 2.71 9.78
C GLY A 98 6.01 3.86 9.18
N HIS A 99 5.22 4.55 9.98
CA HIS A 99 4.48 5.74 9.52
C HIS A 99 5.39 6.86 9.02
N GLN A 100 6.49 7.13 9.71
CA GLN A 100 7.48 8.11 9.25
C GLN A 100 8.10 7.71 7.91
N ARG A 101 8.40 6.42 7.72
CA ARG A 101 8.92 5.91 6.46
C ARG A 101 7.91 6.06 5.33
N MET A 102 6.66 5.71 5.55
CA MET A 102 5.57 5.93 4.60
C MET A 102 5.41 7.41 4.24
N ALA A 103 5.40 8.28 5.26
CA ALA A 103 5.25 9.72 5.07
C ALA A 103 6.39 10.31 4.23
N ARG A 104 7.62 9.90 4.48
CA ARG A 104 8.79 10.33 3.67
C ARG A 104 8.66 9.86 2.22
N THR A 105 8.31 8.60 2.01
CA THR A 105 8.10 8.04 0.67
C THR A 105 7.01 8.83 -0.06
N LEU A 106 5.88 9.05 0.59
CA LEU A 106 4.76 9.81 0.02
C LEU A 106 5.17 11.25 -0.31
N MET A 107 5.86 11.92 0.60
CA MET A 107 6.34 13.29 0.39
C MET A 107 7.24 13.40 -0.84
N TYR A 108 8.25 12.54 -0.98
CA TYR A 108 9.15 12.55 -2.13
C TYR A 108 8.41 12.28 -3.44
N GLN A 109 7.48 11.35 -3.44
CA GLN A 109 6.69 11.02 -4.63
C GLN A 109 5.72 12.16 -5.01
N LEU A 110 5.08 12.79 -4.04
CA LEU A 110 4.20 13.94 -4.29
C LEU A 110 4.98 15.14 -4.86
N LEU A 111 6.18 15.41 -4.34
CA LEU A 111 7.04 16.48 -4.83
C LEU A 111 7.54 16.22 -6.26
N ALA A 112 7.65 14.96 -6.68
CA ALA A 112 8.05 14.58 -8.01
C ALA A 112 6.90 14.63 -9.03
N LEU A 113 5.63 14.74 -8.58
CA LEU A 113 4.49 14.86 -9.48
C LEU A 113 4.47 16.24 -10.15
N PRO A 114 4.01 16.33 -11.42
CA PRO A 114 3.77 17.62 -12.06
C PRO A 114 2.77 18.44 -11.25
N CYS A 115 3.15 19.68 -10.90
CA CYS A 115 2.22 20.64 -10.31
C CYS A 115 1.16 21.03 -11.36
N VAL A 116 -0.10 20.87 -11.00
CA VAL A 116 -1.26 21.21 -11.85
C VAL A 116 -2.01 22.41 -11.22
N PHE A 117 -1.27 23.30 -10.64
CA PHE A 117 -1.86 24.50 -10.03
C PHE A 117 -1.84 25.66 -11.02
#